data_d105afd69c9854e7557b0620c19773d8
#
_entry.id   d105afd69c9854e7557b0620c19773d8
#
_cell.length_a   1.000
_cell.length_b   1.000
_cell.length_c   1.000
_cell.angle_alpha   90.00
_cell.angle_beta   90.00
_cell.angle_gamma   90.00
#
_symmetry.space_group_name_H-M   'P 1'
#
loop_
_entity.id
_entity.type
_entity.pdbx_description
1 polymer ?
#
loop_
_entity_poly.entity_id
_entity_poly.type
_entity_poly.pdbx_seq_one_letter_code
_entity_poly.pdbx_strand_id
1 'polypeptide(L)'
;KFEYLLYRKDRIKKFKCKIKKIKINKNMGWCDDTSSNFYNKLIKFPFKKSAEKLYLKKRIYDLILIINFNRKPVIKNKGSAIFLHLENIKHSPTKGCIAIQKKPFLKILPLITKKTYLFIH
;
A
#
# COMPACT_ATOMS: atom_id res chain seq x y z
N LYS A 1 0.34 7.16 10.97
CA LYS A 1 -1.10 7.05 10.66
C LYS A 1 -1.31 6.46 9.27
N PHE A 2 -2.52 6.03 9.00
CA PHE A 2 -2.89 5.42 7.73
C PHE A 2 -3.79 6.37 6.93
N GLU A 3 -3.68 6.37 5.60
CA GLU A 3 -4.50 7.22 4.74
C GLU A 3 -5.71 6.48 4.18
N TYR A 4 -5.47 5.35 3.49
CA TYR A 4 -6.53 4.56 2.87
C TYR A 4 -6.05 3.14 2.60
N LEU A 5 -6.99 2.28 2.23
CA LEU A 5 -6.75 0.88 1.90
C LEU A 5 -6.90 0.68 0.39
N LEU A 6 -5.94 0.01 -0.22
CA LEU A 6 -6.06 -0.56 -1.57
C LEU A 6 -6.32 -2.06 -1.45
N TYR A 7 -7.24 -2.59 -2.23
CA TYR A 7 -7.57 -4.01 -2.13
C TYR A 7 -7.96 -4.63 -3.47
N ARG A 8 -7.69 -5.93 -3.60
CA ARG A 8 -8.10 -6.75 -4.75
C ARG A 8 -9.50 -7.31 -4.48
N LYS A 9 -10.51 -6.72 -5.08
CA LYS A 9 -11.90 -7.15 -4.89
C LYS A 9 -12.13 -8.60 -5.36
N ASP A 10 -11.39 -9.05 -6.37
CA ASP A 10 -11.48 -10.40 -6.88
C ASP A 10 -10.92 -11.47 -5.94
N ARG A 11 -10.09 -11.06 -4.97
CA ARG A 11 -9.42 -11.98 -4.03
C ARG A 11 -9.84 -11.81 -2.58
N ILE A 12 -10.19 -10.59 -2.18
CA ILE A 12 -10.62 -10.27 -0.80
C ILE A 12 -12.11 -9.93 -0.86
N LYS A 13 -12.96 -10.90 -0.53
CA LYS A 13 -14.41 -10.78 -0.77
C LYS A 13 -15.16 -10.02 0.31
N LYS A 14 -14.99 -10.42 1.58
CA LYS A 14 -15.71 -9.82 2.69
C LYS A 14 -14.74 -9.38 3.78
N PHE A 15 -14.83 -8.11 4.14
CA PHE A 15 -14.05 -7.57 5.25
C PHE A 15 -14.67 -6.24 5.70
N LYS A 16 -14.35 -5.84 6.92
CA LYS A 16 -14.78 -4.57 7.49
C LYS A 16 -13.60 -3.60 7.53
N CYS A 17 -13.84 -2.35 7.13
CA CYS A 17 -12.81 -1.31 7.11
C CYS A 17 -13.47 0.05 7.31
N LYS A 18 -12.97 0.83 8.26
CA LYS A 18 -13.53 2.15 8.59
C LYS A 18 -12.91 3.29 7.79
N ILE A 19 -11.71 3.09 7.25
CA ILE A 19 -11.06 4.09 6.41
C ILE A 19 -11.45 3.90 4.95
N LYS A 20 -11.11 4.89 4.11
CA LYS A 20 -11.41 4.86 2.68
C LYS A 20 -10.82 3.61 2.03
N LYS A 21 -11.59 2.98 1.14
CA LYS A 21 -11.20 1.79 0.37
C LYS A 21 -11.16 2.12 -1.12
N ILE A 22 -10.13 1.68 -1.80
CA ILE A 22 -9.98 1.83 -3.26
C ILE A 22 -9.66 0.46 -3.85
N LYS A 23 -10.40 0.06 -4.88
CA LYS A 23 -10.13 -1.19 -5.59
C LYS A 23 -8.87 -1.07 -6.45
N ILE A 24 -8.07 -2.12 -6.47
CA ILE A 24 -6.88 -2.17 -7.31
C ILE A 24 -7.29 -2.64 -8.71
N ASN A 25 -7.01 -1.81 -9.71
CA ASN A 25 -7.24 -2.11 -11.12
C ASN A 25 -5.95 -2.55 -11.81
N LYS A 26 -6.07 -3.19 -12.98
CA LYS A 26 -4.93 -3.69 -13.75
C LYS A 26 -3.92 -2.61 -14.14
N ASN A 27 -4.37 -1.36 -14.26
CA ASN A 27 -3.52 -0.26 -14.69
C ASN A 27 -3.03 0.64 -13.56
N MET A 28 -3.13 0.20 -12.31
CA MET A 28 -2.70 1.00 -11.17
C MET A 28 -1.25 0.72 -10.78
N GLY A 29 -0.56 1.79 -10.39
CA GLY A 29 0.81 1.70 -9.91
C GLY A 29 1.11 2.78 -8.89
N TRP A 30 2.30 2.72 -8.32
CA TRP A 30 2.80 3.69 -7.34
C TRP A 30 4.14 4.21 -7.79
N CYS A 31 4.24 5.53 -7.97
CA CYS A 31 5.46 6.16 -8.49
C CYS A 31 6.57 6.16 -7.45
N ASP A 32 7.72 5.62 -7.85
CA ASP A 32 8.94 5.59 -7.04
C ASP A 32 10.11 6.34 -7.69
N ASP A 33 9.82 7.10 -8.75
CA ASP A 33 10.84 7.88 -9.47
C ASP A 33 11.02 9.24 -8.83
N THR A 34 12.20 9.48 -8.26
CA THR A 34 12.50 10.73 -7.54
C THR A 34 12.48 11.97 -8.45
N SER A 35 12.58 11.79 -9.77
CA SER A 35 12.51 12.90 -10.73
C SER A 35 11.09 13.28 -11.10
N SER A 36 10.09 12.52 -10.68
CA SER A 36 8.69 12.74 -11.05
C SER A 36 7.95 13.59 -10.02
N ASN A 37 7.04 14.45 -10.51
CA ASN A 37 6.11 15.18 -9.65
C ASN A 37 5.09 14.25 -8.97
N PHE A 38 5.00 13.01 -9.44
CA PHE A 38 4.11 11.99 -8.87
C PHE A 38 4.82 11.07 -7.87
N TYR A 39 6.06 11.39 -7.51
CA TYR A 39 6.82 10.59 -6.53
C TYR A 39 5.99 10.34 -5.26
N ASN A 40 5.96 9.08 -4.84
CA ASN A 40 5.19 8.58 -3.69
C ASN A 40 3.68 8.85 -3.82
N LYS A 41 3.16 8.68 -5.04
CA LYS A 41 1.72 8.85 -5.33
C LYS A 41 1.19 7.72 -6.19
N LEU A 42 -0.11 7.47 -6.07
CA LEU A 42 -0.83 6.54 -6.92
C LEU A 42 -0.89 7.08 -8.35
N ILE A 43 -0.56 6.23 -9.33
CA ILE A 43 -0.59 6.58 -10.75
C ILE A 43 -1.33 5.52 -11.55
N LYS A 44 -1.60 5.82 -12.82
CA LYS A 44 -2.16 4.88 -13.78
C LYS A 44 -1.20 4.65 -14.92
N PHE A 45 -1.06 3.38 -15.33
CA PHE A 45 -0.31 3.06 -16.54
C PHE A 45 -1.15 3.30 -17.79
N PRO A 46 -0.57 3.69 -18.94
CA PRO A 46 0.87 3.84 -19.17
C PRO A 46 1.46 5.06 -18.43
N PHE A 47 2.65 4.91 -17.90
CA PHE A 47 3.35 5.94 -17.13
C PHE A 47 4.82 5.95 -17.55
N LYS A 48 5.35 7.13 -17.86
CA LYS A 48 6.70 7.26 -18.44
C LYS A 48 7.84 7.11 -17.45
N LYS A 49 7.57 7.35 -16.16
CA LYS A 49 8.59 7.28 -15.12
C LYS A 49 8.52 5.94 -14.40
N SER A 50 9.49 5.68 -13.51
CA SER A 50 9.50 4.45 -12.74
C SER A 50 8.31 4.39 -11.78
N ALA A 51 7.64 3.24 -11.79
CA ALA A 51 6.51 3.00 -10.88
C ALA A 51 6.37 1.51 -10.60
N GLU A 52 5.94 1.20 -9.39
CA GLU A 52 5.68 -0.17 -8.97
C GLU A 52 4.27 -0.56 -9.35
N LYS A 53 4.11 -1.74 -9.96
CA LYS A 53 2.79 -2.29 -10.29
C LYS A 53 2.10 -2.77 -9.03
N LEU A 54 0.82 -2.43 -8.88
CA LEU A 54 0.02 -2.86 -7.72
C LEU A 54 -0.87 -4.06 -8.01
N TYR A 55 -1.21 -4.29 -9.28
CA TYR A 55 -2.02 -5.45 -9.68
C TYR A 55 -1.10 -6.61 -10.04
N LEU A 56 -0.86 -7.50 -9.08
CA LEU A 56 0.12 -8.58 -9.23
C LEU A 56 -0.55 -9.96 -9.22
N LYS A 57 0.11 -10.95 -9.80
CA LYS A 57 -0.24 -12.37 -9.62
C LYS A 57 0.05 -12.82 -8.20
N LYS A 58 1.14 -12.34 -7.59
CA LYS A 58 1.46 -12.58 -6.20
C LYS A 58 0.40 -11.98 -5.28
N ARG A 59 0.27 -12.52 -4.07
CA ARG A 59 -0.75 -12.08 -3.12
C ARG A 59 -0.32 -10.95 -2.19
N ILE A 60 0.94 -10.52 -2.29
CA ILE A 60 1.49 -9.51 -1.37
C ILE A 60 0.73 -8.19 -1.41
N TYR A 61 0.17 -7.81 -2.56
CA TYR A 61 -0.58 -6.57 -2.73
C TYR A 61 -2.09 -6.78 -2.84
N ASP A 62 -2.61 -7.92 -2.36
CA ASP A 62 -4.05 -8.11 -2.29
C ASP A 62 -4.70 -7.14 -1.30
N LEU A 63 -3.96 -6.74 -0.26
CA LEU A 63 -4.34 -5.71 0.71
C LEU A 63 -3.13 -4.81 0.97
N ILE A 64 -3.34 -3.51 0.82
CA ILE A 64 -2.28 -2.50 1.05
C ILE A 64 -2.86 -1.36 1.87
N LEU A 65 -2.33 -1.15 3.07
CA LEU A 65 -2.61 0.05 3.85
C LEU A 65 -1.55 1.10 3.55
N ILE A 66 -2.00 2.24 3.05
CA ILE A 66 -1.11 3.35 2.74
C ILE A 66 -0.77 4.08 4.02
N ILE A 67 0.51 4.07 4.37
CA ILE A 67 1.02 4.74 5.57
C ILE A 67 1.24 6.21 5.24
N ASN A 68 0.81 7.08 6.12
CA ASN A 68 0.99 8.52 5.96
C ASN A 68 2.44 8.90 6.29
N PHE A 69 3.35 8.47 5.43
CA PHE A 69 4.77 8.74 5.50
C PHE A 69 5.22 9.40 4.20
N ASN A 70 5.86 10.55 4.29
CA ASN A 70 6.33 11.33 3.14
C ASN A 70 5.18 11.64 2.15
N ARG A 71 4.04 12.05 2.67
CA ARG A 71 2.84 12.32 1.86
C ARG A 71 2.46 13.79 1.78
N LYS A 72 2.63 14.55 2.89
CA LYS A 72 2.23 15.96 2.96
C LYS A 72 3.24 16.75 3.79
N PRO A 73 4.21 17.45 3.18
CA PRO A 73 4.55 17.44 1.75
C PRO A 73 5.34 16.19 1.36
N VAL A 74 5.29 15.84 0.08
CA VAL A 74 6.14 14.77 -0.47
C VAL A 74 7.54 15.36 -0.70
N ILE A 75 8.55 14.74 -0.10
CA ILE A 75 9.95 15.13 -0.27
C ILE A 75 10.66 14.03 -1.04
N LYS A 76 11.28 14.40 -2.17
CA LYS A 76 12.00 13.45 -3.02
C LYS A 76 13.13 12.80 -2.24
N ASN A 77 13.36 11.50 -2.48
CA ASN A 77 14.38 10.67 -1.83
C ASN A 77 14.13 10.36 -0.34
N LYS A 78 12.98 10.76 0.23
CA LYS A 78 12.64 10.43 1.63
C LYS A 78 11.91 9.10 1.77
N GLY A 79 11.48 8.51 0.68
CA GLY A 79 10.82 7.21 0.66
C GLY A 79 9.52 7.21 -0.10
N SER A 80 9.30 6.15 -0.87
CA SER A 80 8.10 5.92 -1.67
C SER A 80 7.65 4.49 -1.48
N ALA A 81 6.36 4.24 -1.68
CA ALA A 81 5.76 2.91 -1.55
C ALA A 81 5.99 2.30 -0.16
N ILE A 82 5.85 3.11 0.88
CA ILE A 82 5.96 2.66 2.26
C ILE A 82 4.58 2.19 2.70
N PHE A 83 4.36 0.88 2.62
CA PHE A 83 3.05 0.25 2.81
C PHE A 83 3.06 -0.75 3.96
N LEU A 84 1.87 -1.01 4.52
CA LEU A 84 1.59 -2.23 5.26
C LEU A 84 0.87 -3.18 4.28
N HIS A 85 1.47 -4.33 3.98
CA HIS A 85 0.93 -5.25 2.98
C HIS A 85 1.01 -6.70 3.47
N LEU A 86 0.52 -7.65 2.66
CA LEU A 86 0.55 -9.06 3.02
C LEU A 86 1.95 -9.65 2.90
N GLU A 87 2.24 -10.59 3.78
CA GLU A 87 3.50 -11.30 3.79
C GLU A 87 3.63 -12.22 2.58
N ASN A 88 4.84 -12.28 2.02
CA ASN A 88 5.15 -13.26 0.99
C ASN A 88 5.30 -14.65 1.64
N ILE A 89 4.80 -15.69 0.97
CA ILE A 89 4.91 -17.08 1.43
C ILE A 89 6.37 -17.47 1.74
N LYS A 90 7.31 -16.93 0.98
CA LYS A 90 8.74 -17.21 1.15
C LYS A 90 9.43 -16.32 2.18
N HIS A 91 8.69 -15.47 2.87
CA HIS A 91 9.22 -14.52 3.86
C HIS A 91 10.38 -13.67 3.36
N SER A 92 10.32 -13.27 2.09
CA SER A 92 11.35 -12.42 1.47
C SER A 92 11.40 -11.05 2.14
N PRO A 93 12.61 -10.47 2.33
CA PRO A 93 12.71 -9.12 2.91
C PRO A 93 12.01 -8.08 2.03
N THR A 94 11.49 -7.03 2.67
CA THR A 94 10.83 -5.92 1.99
C THR A 94 11.63 -4.64 2.21
N LYS A 95 11.59 -3.73 1.21
CA LYS A 95 12.28 -2.45 1.28
C LYS A 95 11.35 -1.38 1.84
N GLY A 96 11.50 -1.06 3.12
CA GLY A 96 10.73 0.00 3.76
C GLY A 96 9.26 -0.29 3.98
N CYS A 97 8.79 -1.48 3.63
CA CYS A 97 7.42 -1.92 3.84
C CYS A 97 7.32 -2.84 5.05
N ILE A 98 6.13 -2.91 5.62
CA ILE A 98 5.82 -3.83 6.70
C ILE A 98 4.89 -4.91 6.15
N ALA A 99 5.29 -6.17 6.29
CA ALA A 99 4.51 -7.30 5.79
C ALA A 99 3.93 -8.09 6.95
N ILE A 100 2.64 -8.40 6.88
CA ILE A 100 1.97 -9.23 7.88
C ILE A 100 1.08 -10.27 7.20
N GLN A 101 0.75 -11.33 7.93
CA GLN A 101 -0.10 -12.40 7.43
C GLN A 101 -1.53 -11.91 7.20
N LYS A 102 -2.25 -12.56 6.29
CA LYS A 102 -3.59 -12.18 5.88
C LYS A 102 -4.59 -12.19 7.03
N LYS A 103 -4.63 -13.24 7.84
CA LYS A 103 -5.59 -13.34 8.96
C LYS A 103 -5.43 -12.23 9.98
N PRO A 104 -4.21 -11.97 10.52
CA PRO A 104 -4.01 -10.82 11.40
C PRO A 104 -4.36 -9.49 10.73
N PHE A 105 -4.02 -9.32 9.44
CA PHE A 105 -4.34 -8.10 8.70
C PHE A 105 -5.85 -7.85 8.71
N LEU A 106 -6.65 -8.86 8.34
CA LEU A 106 -8.10 -8.75 8.31
C LEU A 106 -8.70 -8.51 9.69
N LYS A 107 -8.07 -9.03 10.75
CA LYS A 107 -8.53 -8.80 12.13
C LYS A 107 -8.32 -7.36 12.59
N ILE A 108 -7.24 -6.71 12.21
CA ILE A 108 -6.95 -5.34 12.63
C ILE A 108 -7.68 -4.29 11.79
N LEU A 109 -8.05 -4.60 10.55
CA LEU A 109 -8.70 -3.64 9.66
C LEU A 109 -9.91 -2.94 10.27
N PRO A 110 -10.87 -3.65 10.92
CA PRO A 110 -12.03 -2.96 11.52
C PRO A 110 -11.67 -2.01 12.64
N LEU A 111 -10.46 -2.15 13.23
CA LEU A 111 -9.99 -1.34 14.35
C LEU A 111 -9.24 -0.09 13.90
N ILE A 112 -8.79 -0.06 12.64
CA ILE A 112 -7.99 1.05 12.11
C ILE A 112 -8.90 2.20 11.71
N THR A 113 -8.57 3.40 12.21
CA THR A 113 -9.21 4.66 11.83
C THR A 113 -8.14 5.64 11.39
N LYS A 114 -8.55 6.84 10.95
CA LYS A 114 -7.60 7.92 10.61
C LYS A 114 -6.76 8.37 11.82
N LYS A 115 -7.18 8.04 13.03
CA LYS A 115 -6.48 8.39 14.28
C LYS A 115 -5.52 7.32 14.76
N THR A 116 -5.51 6.15 14.11
CA THR A 116 -4.65 5.02 14.49
C THR A 116 -3.20 5.30 14.13
N TYR A 117 -2.28 5.03 15.06
CA TYR A 117 -0.84 5.16 14.85
C TYR A 117 -0.22 3.78 14.63
N LEU A 118 0.80 3.75 13.78
CA LEU A 118 1.69 2.61 13.64
C LEU A 118 3.01 2.96 14.33
N PHE A 119 3.41 2.14 15.30
CA PHE A 119 4.70 2.28 15.98
C PHE A 119 5.62 1.16 15.52
N ILE A 120 6.82 1.53 15.11
CA ILE A 120 7.86 0.59 14.67
C ILE A 120 8.97 0.62 15.70
N HIS A 121 9.26 -0.54 16.29
CA HIS A 121 10.29 -0.69 17.33
C HIS A 121 11.53 -1.38 16.78
#